data_e9f5276c78464bae24be4c881b5551dd
#
_entry.id   e9f5276c78464bae24be4c881b5551dd
#
_cell.length_a   1.000
_cell.length_b   1.000
_cell.length_c   1.000
_cell.angle_alpha   90.00
_cell.angle_beta   90.00
_cell.angle_gamma   90.00
#
_symmetry.space_group_name_H-M   'P 1'
#
loop_
_entity.id
_entity.type
_entity.pdbx_description
1 polymer ?
#
loop_
_entity_poly.entity_id
_entity_poly.type
_entity_poly.pdbx_seq_one_letter_code
_entity_poly.pdbx_strand_id
1 'polypeptide(L)'
;MSSELSNFFQSLSIQEEELEAWVTNLQPVFPMQEKPSCRRCDYKPKYRNTVSPHNPNGNAGRLYYICIKCKTDQDCEVSKTDHQKGWISWDDDRGVHPSNQNCDCGIVCRQDRAGENSSCPGRGFWTCATGSCGYSSYRKDGRTEEEAKDAKAAPDGGFEPWLF
;
A
#
# COMPACT_ATOMS: atom_id res chain seq x y z
N MET A 1 -5.96 -29.09 41.24
CA MET A 1 -6.72 -28.76 40.02
C MET A 1 -6.59 -27.29 39.57
N SER A 2 -6.06 -26.38 40.40
CA SER A 2 -5.98 -24.95 40.06
C SER A 2 -4.75 -24.55 39.23
N SER A 3 -3.63 -25.28 39.28
CA SER A 3 -2.38 -24.92 38.62
C SER A 3 -2.34 -25.29 37.13
N GLU A 4 -3.00 -26.35 36.73
CA GLU A 4 -3.01 -26.81 35.33
C GLU A 4 -3.84 -25.91 34.42
N LEU A 5 -4.96 -25.39 34.91
CA LEU A 5 -5.78 -24.43 34.19
C LEU A 5 -5.06 -23.09 34.00
N SER A 6 -4.33 -22.62 35.00
CA SER A 6 -3.55 -21.40 34.93
C SER A 6 -2.44 -21.51 33.87
N ASN A 7 -1.75 -22.63 33.80
CA ASN A 7 -0.71 -22.88 32.79
C ASN A 7 -1.29 -22.99 31.38
N PHE A 8 -2.49 -23.55 31.22
CA PHE A 8 -3.17 -23.66 29.94
C PHE A 8 -3.57 -22.27 29.38
N PHE A 9 -4.16 -21.42 30.22
CA PHE A 9 -4.51 -20.05 29.83
C PHE A 9 -3.27 -19.20 29.53
N GLN A 10 -2.19 -19.37 30.26
CA GLN A 10 -0.93 -18.66 30.02
C GLN A 10 -0.27 -19.11 28.69
N SER A 11 -0.37 -20.39 28.34
CA SER A 11 0.07 -20.93 27.06
C SER A 11 -0.75 -20.40 25.88
N LEU A 12 -2.08 -20.24 26.05
CA LEU A 12 -2.95 -19.67 25.01
C LEU A 12 -2.64 -18.19 24.76
N SER A 13 -2.42 -17.41 25.83
CA SER A 13 -2.09 -15.98 25.68
C SER A 13 -0.76 -15.74 24.98
N ILE A 14 0.25 -16.60 25.24
CA ILE A 14 1.53 -16.54 24.54
C ILE A 14 1.37 -16.86 23.06
N GLN A 15 0.51 -17.82 22.70
CA GLN A 15 0.24 -18.15 21.30
C GLN A 15 -0.53 -17.05 20.57
N GLU A 16 -1.42 -16.35 21.24
CA GLU A 16 -2.13 -15.20 20.66
C GLU A 16 -1.19 -14.02 20.42
N GLU A 17 -0.31 -13.69 21.37
CA GLU A 17 0.71 -12.65 21.21
C GLU A 17 1.71 -12.98 20.09
N GLU A 18 2.14 -14.24 19.96
CA GLU A 18 3.00 -14.68 18.86
C GLU A 18 2.27 -14.61 17.51
N LEU A 19 0.99 -14.96 17.46
CA LEU A 19 0.17 -14.90 16.25
C LEU A 19 -0.08 -13.44 15.83
N GLU A 20 -0.38 -12.55 16.78
CA GLU A 20 -0.50 -11.11 16.54
C GLU A 20 0.82 -10.50 16.07
N ALA A 21 1.95 -10.87 16.67
CA ALA A 21 3.27 -10.44 16.22
C ALA A 21 3.61 -10.95 14.81
N TRP A 22 3.15 -12.14 14.43
CA TRP A 22 3.28 -12.68 13.08
C TRP A 22 2.44 -11.93 12.05
N VAL A 23 1.20 -11.61 12.40
CA VAL A 23 0.27 -10.85 11.53
C VAL A 23 0.73 -9.40 11.34
N THR A 24 1.32 -8.79 12.35
CA THR A 24 1.82 -7.40 12.27
C THR A 24 3.12 -7.24 11.49
N ASN A 25 3.80 -8.34 11.14
CA ASN A 25 5.11 -8.28 10.47
C ASN A 25 5.15 -8.85 9.05
N LEU A 26 4.01 -9.02 8.39
CA LEU A 26 3.99 -9.42 6.98
C LEU A 26 4.54 -8.29 6.09
N GLN A 27 5.85 -8.35 5.85
CA GLN A 27 6.51 -7.44 4.94
C GLN A 27 6.51 -7.99 3.52
N PRO A 28 6.15 -7.17 2.54
CA PRO A 28 6.30 -7.57 1.15
C PRO A 28 7.78 -7.66 0.79
N VAL A 29 8.11 -8.65 -0.03
CA VAL A 29 9.48 -8.83 -0.55
C VAL A 29 9.55 -8.25 -1.95
N PHE A 30 10.58 -7.45 -2.22
CA PHE A 30 10.83 -6.84 -3.51
C PHE A 30 12.19 -7.26 -4.08
N PRO A 31 12.30 -7.43 -5.40
CA PRO A 31 11.18 -7.42 -6.36
C PRO A 31 10.18 -8.53 -6.07
N MET A 32 8.89 -8.27 -6.36
CA MET A 32 7.83 -9.24 -6.09
C MET A 32 8.07 -10.56 -6.82
N GLN A 33 7.98 -11.68 -6.11
CA GLN A 33 8.12 -13.03 -6.69
C GLN A 33 6.95 -13.35 -7.61
N GLU A 34 5.74 -12.97 -7.21
CA GLU A 34 4.55 -13.10 -8.02
C GLU A 34 4.09 -11.74 -8.53
N LYS A 35 3.77 -11.69 -9.82
CA LYS A 35 3.27 -10.46 -10.43
C LYS A 35 1.88 -10.15 -9.90
N PRO A 36 1.61 -8.90 -9.49
CA PRO A 36 0.30 -8.51 -9.00
C PRO A 36 -0.75 -8.53 -10.11
N SER A 37 -1.99 -8.86 -9.78
CA SER A 37 -3.12 -8.73 -10.69
C SER A 37 -3.70 -7.32 -10.66
N CYS A 38 -4.27 -6.89 -11.77
CA CYS A 38 -5.06 -5.66 -11.81
C CYS A 38 -6.35 -5.83 -11.01
N ARG A 39 -6.57 -4.99 -10.03
CA ARG A 39 -7.78 -5.01 -9.17
C ARG A 39 -9.11 -4.80 -9.89
N ARG A 40 -9.09 -4.37 -11.16
CA ARG A 40 -10.28 -4.07 -11.94
C ARG A 40 -10.69 -5.15 -12.90
N CYS A 41 -9.71 -5.79 -13.52
CA CYS A 41 -9.99 -6.76 -14.59
C CYS A 41 -9.20 -8.05 -14.43
N ASP A 42 -8.57 -8.27 -13.27
CA ASP A 42 -7.77 -9.44 -12.91
C ASP A 42 -6.63 -9.79 -13.89
N TYR A 43 -6.35 -8.88 -14.83
CA TYR A 43 -5.26 -9.06 -15.78
C TYR A 43 -3.90 -9.11 -15.06
N LYS A 44 -3.11 -10.14 -15.32
CA LYS A 44 -1.72 -10.24 -14.86
C LYS A 44 -0.77 -9.65 -15.91
N PRO A 45 -0.01 -8.59 -15.57
CA PRO A 45 0.96 -8.02 -16.48
C PRO A 45 2.03 -9.04 -16.90
N LYS A 46 2.39 -9.07 -18.18
CA LYS A 46 3.43 -9.98 -18.67
C LYS A 46 4.83 -9.54 -18.22
N TYR A 47 5.05 -8.24 -18.13
CA TYR A 47 6.36 -7.65 -17.88
C TYR A 47 6.30 -6.60 -16.78
N ARG A 48 7.41 -6.41 -16.10
CA ARG A 48 7.71 -5.19 -15.33
C ARG A 48 8.09 -4.08 -16.29
N ASN A 49 7.71 -2.87 -15.94
CA ASN A 49 8.13 -1.67 -16.64
C ASN A 49 9.17 -0.94 -15.80
N THR A 50 9.96 -0.10 -16.46
CA THR A 50 10.95 0.76 -15.81
C THR A 50 10.63 2.20 -16.14
N VAL A 51 10.67 3.06 -15.14
CA VAL A 51 10.50 4.50 -15.34
C VAL A 51 11.69 5.05 -16.12
N SER A 52 11.41 5.94 -17.06
CA SER A 52 12.46 6.60 -17.87
C SER A 52 13.55 7.20 -16.98
N PRO A 53 14.84 7.07 -17.40
CA PRO A 53 15.96 7.69 -16.69
C PRO A 53 15.89 9.21 -16.64
N HIS A 54 15.10 9.83 -17.52
CA HIS A 54 14.87 11.27 -17.58
C HIS A 54 13.63 11.74 -16.78
N ASN A 55 13.07 10.88 -15.93
CA ASN A 55 11.91 11.25 -15.11
C ASN A 55 12.30 12.34 -14.09
N PRO A 56 11.66 13.53 -14.11
CA PRO A 56 12.02 14.65 -13.24
C PRO A 56 11.54 14.48 -11.80
N ASN A 57 10.61 13.52 -11.54
CA ASN A 57 9.93 13.37 -10.27
C ASN A 57 10.68 12.45 -9.29
N GLY A 58 11.96 12.18 -9.50
CA GLY A 58 12.76 11.32 -8.64
C GLY A 58 12.42 9.82 -8.70
N ASN A 59 11.68 9.40 -9.73
CA ASN A 59 11.28 8.00 -9.92
C ASN A 59 12.09 7.29 -11.03
N ALA A 60 13.14 7.93 -11.55
CA ALA A 60 13.98 7.36 -12.62
C ALA A 60 14.48 5.96 -12.24
N GLY A 61 14.35 5.02 -13.16
CA GLY A 61 14.80 3.64 -12.98
C GLY A 61 13.93 2.76 -12.09
N ARG A 62 12.89 3.28 -11.45
CA ARG A 62 11.98 2.48 -10.60
C ARG A 62 11.21 1.47 -11.44
N LEU A 63 11.03 0.30 -10.87
CA LEU A 63 10.25 -0.79 -11.48
C LEU A 63 8.78 -0.68 -11.06
N TYR A 64 7.86 -0.96 -11.99
CA TYR A 64 6.43 -0.90 -11.72
C TYR A 64 5.63 -1.85 -12.59
N TYR A 65 4.40 -2.12 -12.16
CA TYR A 65 3.41 -2.88 -12.91
C TYR A 65 2.25 -2.00 -13.36
N ILE A 66 1.78 -2.27 -14.58
CA ILE A 66 0.66 -1.58 -15.20
C ILE A 66 -0.24 -2.58 -15.93
N CYS A 67 -1.54 -2.38 -15.84
CA CYS A 67 -2.53 -3.12 -16.61
C CYS A 67 -2.70 -2.46 -17.98
N ILE A 68 -2.22 -3.09 -19.01
CA ILE A 68 -2.36 -2.58 -20.38
C ILE A 68 -3.83 -2.52 -20.81
N LYS A 69 -4.66 -3.48 -20.41
CA LYS A 69 -6.10 -3.48 -20.73
C LYS A 69 -6.78 -2.21 -20.21
N CYS A 70 -6.63 -1.92 -18.92
CA CYS A 70 -7.23 -0.73 -18.32
C CYS A 70 -6.63 0.58 -18.85
N LYS A 71 -5.33 0.56 -19.20
CA LYS A 71 -4.64 1.74 -19.75
C LYS A 71 -5.19 2.13 -21.14
N THR A 72 -5.52 1.13 -21.95
CA THR A 72 -6.01 1.33 -23.34
C THR A 72 -7.53 1.38 -23.43
N ASP A 73 -8.23 1.02 -22.38
CA ASP A 73 -9.69 1.02 -22.33
C ASP A 73 -10.21 2.47 -22.24
N GLN A 74 -10.88 2.91 -23.29
CA GLN A 74 -11.47 4.25 -23.38
C GLN A 74 -12.70 4.39 -22.46
N ASP A 75 -13.37 3.28 -22.16
CA ASP A 75 -14.55 3.23 -21.30
C ASP A 75 -14.20 3.06 -19.81
N CYS A 76 -12.90 2.97 -19.47
CA CYS A 76 -12.47 2.88 -18.10
C CYS A 76 -12.67 4.22 -17.39
N GLU A 77 -13.78 4.34 -16.65
CA GLU A 77 -14.18 5.56 -15.91
C GLU A 77 -13.24 5.96 -14.77
N VAL A 78 -12.08 5.34 -14.66
CA VAL A 78 -11.16 5.61 -13.57
C VAL A 78 -10.29 6.78 -13.89
N SER A 79 -10.58 7.83 -13.17
CA SER A 79 -9.77 9.03 -13.11
C SER A 79 -9.59 9.69 -14.49
N LYS A 80 -10.09 10.89 -14.60
CA LYS A 80 -9.91 11.78 -15.77
C LYS A 80 -8.43 12.14 -16.06
N THR A 81 -7.51 11.62 -15.27
CA THR A 81 -6.07 11.80 -15.47
C THR A 81 -5.48 10.52 -16.03
N ASP A 82 -4.99 10.55 -17.24
CA ASP A 82 -4.38 9.42 -17.96
C ASP A 82 -3.24 8.73 -17.21
N HIS A 83 -2.64 9.40 -16.22
CA HIS A 83 -1.49 8.90 -15.46
C HIS A 83 -1.83 7.75 -14.50
N GLN A 84 -3.08 7.61 -14.08
CA GLN A 84 -3.50 6.56 -13.15
C GLN A 84 -4.20 5.38 -13.83
N LYS A 85 -4.53 5.51 -15.11
CA LYS A 85 -5.15 4.41 -15.87
C LYS A 85 -4.23 3.20 -15.90
N GLY A 86 -4.74 2.09 -15.41
CA GLY A 86 -4.03 0.82 -15.41
C GLY A 86 -2.90 0.70 -14.39
N TRP A 87 -2.64 1.71 -13.56
CA TRP A 87 -1.63 1.61 -12.51
C TRP A 87 -1.94 0.47 -11.53
N ILE A 88 -0.91 -0.32 -11.19
CA ILE A 88 -1.04 -1.41 -10.22
C ILE A 88 -0.18 -1.10 -9.00
N SER A 89 1.15 -1.13 -9.14
CA SER A 89 2.07 -0.91 -8.02
C SER A 89 3.51 -0.68 -8.48
N TRP A 90 4.32 -0.08 -7.63
CA TRP A 90 5.78 -0.16 -7.70
C TRP A 90 6.25 -1.58 -7.38
N ASP A 91 7.39 -1.98 -7.95
CA ASP A 91 8.06 -3.25 -7.66
C ASP A 91 9.45 -3.01 -7.05
N ASP A 92 9.47 -2.18 -6.03
CA ASP A 92 10.64 -1.85 -5.21
C ASP A 92 10.23 -1.67 -3.74
N ASP A 93 11.18 -1.57 -2.85
CA ASP A 93 10.98 -1.40 -1.40
C ASP A 93 10.92 0.07 -0.94
N ARG A 94 11.08 1.03 -1.86
CA ARG A 94 11.06 2.44 -1.51
C ARG A 94 9.75 2.86 -0.84
N GLY A 95 9.86 3.48 0.31
CA GLY A 95 8.71 3.89 1.13
C GLY A 95 8.06 2.76 1.93
N VAL A 96 8.61 1.53 1.88
CA VAL A 96 8.14 0.39 2.68
C VAL A 96 9.03 0.23 3.90
N HIS A 97 8.44 0.23 5.08
CA HIS A 97 9.17 0.08 6.33
C HIS A 97 8.33 -0.71 7.35
N PRO A 98 8.96 -1.54 8.21
CA PRO A 98 8.25 -2.34 9.22
C PRO A 98 7.34 -1.56 10.16
N SER A 99 7.67 -0.29 10.42
CA SER A 99 6.86 0.59 11.28
C SER A 99 5.68 1.26 10.56
N ASN A 100 5.54 1.05 9.25
CA ASN A 100 4.38 1.55 8.53
C ASN A 100 3.13 0.76 8.97
N GLN A 101 1.98 1.42 8.93
CA GLN A 101 0.72 0.74 9.18
C GLN A 101 0.42 -0.32 8.11
N ASN A 102 -0.47 -1.25 8.45
CA ASN A 102 -0.92 -2.25 7.51
C ASN A 102 -2.05 -1.71 6.62
N CYS A 103 -2.13 -2.22 5.40
CA CYS A 103 -3.27 -2.03 4.50
C CYS A 103 -4.34 -3.10 4.74
N ASP A 104 -5.43 -3.05 3.98
CA ASP A 104 -6.55 -4.01 4.07
C ASP A 104 -6.14 -5.47 3.81
N CYS A 105 -5.00 -5.71 3.15
CA CYS A 105 -4.44 -7.05 2.97
C CYS A 105 -3.66 -7.57 4.20
N GLY A 106 -3.50 -6.79 5.26
CA GLY A 106 -2.69 -7.14 6.43
C GLY A 106 -1.17 -7.01 6.24
N ILE A 107 -0.70 -6.50 5.11
CA ILE A 107 0.73 -6.22 4.87
C ILE A 107 1.06 -4.75 5.14
N VAL A 108 2.31 -4.46 5.45
CA VAL A 108 2.74 -3.06 5.65
C VAL A 108 2.55 -2.22 4.41
N CYS A 109 2.09 -0.98 4.62
CA CYS A 109 1.89 -0.02 3.55
C CYS A 109 3.20 0.52 3.00
N ARG A 110 3.11 1.09 1.82
CA ARG A 110 4.09 1.98 1.23
C ARG A 110 3.71 3.43 1.53
N GLN A 111 4.67 4.25 1.91
CA GLN A 111 4.55 5.70 1.76
C GLN A 111 4.90 6.10 0.34
N ASP A 112 4.16 7.02 -0.21
CA ASP A 112 4.50 7.65 -1.48
C ASP A 112 4.16 9.14 -1.44
N ARG A 113 4.58 9.88 -2.46
CA ARG A 113 4.38 11.33 -2.56
C ARG A 113 3.42 11.64 -3.70
N ALA A 114 2.42 12.45 -3.40
CA ALA A 114 1.50 12.95 -4.42
C ALA A 114 2.24 13.80 -5.45
N GLY A 115 2.03 13.48 -6.72
CA GLY A 115 2.67 14.18 -7.85
C GLY A 115 2.16 15.61 -8.01
N GLU A 116 2.86 16.39 -8.83
CA GLU A 116 2.58 17.81 -9.07
C GLU A 116 1.15 18.07 -9.60
N ASN A 117 0.58 17.12 -10.33
CA ASN A 117 -0.76 17.23 -10.91
C ASN A 117 -1.88 16.68 -10.00
N SER A 118 -1.56 16.33 -8.75
CA SER A 118 -2.55 15.89 -7.77
C SER A 118 -3.26 17.08 -7.11
N SER A 119 -4.38 16.82 -6.44
CA SER A 119 -5.07 17.83 -5.62
C SER A 119 -4.24 18.29 -4.40
N CYS A 120 -3.24 17.51 -4.01
CA CYS A 120 -2.37 17.77 -2.87
C CYS A 120 -0.91 17.52 -3.23
N PRO A 121 -0.28 18.34 -4.10
CA PRO A 121 1.09 18.13 -4.55
C PRO A 121 2.09 18.04 -3.41
N GLY A 122 2.99 17.07 -3.46
CA GLY A 122 4.04 16.87 -2.46
C GLY A 122 3.59 16.20 -1.16
N ARG A 123 2.29 16.09 -0.92
CA ARG A 123 1.74 15.44 0.28
C ARG A 123 2.03 13.95 0.27
N GLY A 124 2.37 13.41 1.44
CA GLY A 124 2.50 11.98 1.65
C GLY A 124 1.15 11.28 1.61
N PHE A 125 1.16 10.04 1.13
CA PHE A 125 0.01 9.16 1.24
C PHE A 125 0.47 7.71 1.46
N TRP A 126 -0.39 6.95 2.08
CA TRP A 126 -0.24 5.52 2.27
C TRP A 126 -0.96 4.77 1.16
N THR A 127 -0.37 3.68 0.70
CA THR A 127 -1.02 2.79 -0.28
C THR A 127 -0.58 1.34 -0.03
N CYS A 128 -1.36 0.39 -0.54
CA CYS A 128 -0.95 -1.01 -0.51
C CYS A 128 0.40 -1.18 -1.23
N ALA A 129 1.41 -1.71 -0.54
CA ALA A 129 2.76 -1.84 -1.09
C ALA A 129 2.85 -2.72 -2.34
N THR A 130 1.99 -3.73 -2.44
CA THR A 130 1.92 -4.66 -3.59
C THR A 130 0.82 -4.35 -4.59
N GLY A 131 -0.07 -3.40 -4.30
CA GLY A 131 -1.22 -3.09 -5.13
C GLY A 131 -2.34 -4.14 -5.07
N SER A 132 -2.31 -5.08 -4.12
CA SER A 132 -3.28 -6.17 -4.00
C SER A 132 -4.64 -5.70 -3.51
N CYS A 133 -4.71 -4.65 -2.69
CA CYS A 133 -5.96 -4.03 -2.25
C CYS A 133 -6.06 -2.57 -2.67
N GLY A 134 -7.26 -1.99 -2.44
CA GLY A 134 -7.56 -0.60 -2.78
C GLY A 134 -7.17 0.44 -1.75
N TYR A 135 -6.53 0.02 -0.67
CA TYR A 135 -6.19 0.90 0.43
C TYR A 135 -5.38 2.12 0.00
N SER A 136 -5.84 3.29 0.41
CA SER A 136 -5.13 4.56 0.23
C SER A 136 -5.56 5.56 1.29
N SER A 137 -4.62 6.27 1.90
CA SER A 137 -4.90 7.30 2.89
C SER A 137 -3.89 8.45 2.81
N TYR A 138 -4.38 9.67 2.83
CA TYR A 138 -3.56 10.90 2.94
C TYR A 138 -3.33 11.34 4.39
N ARG A 139 -3.92 10.65 5.35
CA ARG A 139 -3.81 10.95 6.76
C ARG A 139 -2.55 10.34 7.35
N LYS A 140 -1.92 11.06 8.26
CA LYS A 140 -0.72 10.56 8.97
C LYS A 140 -1.03 9.31 9.79
N ASP A 141 -2.23 9.25 10.38
CA ASP A 141 -2.69 8.12 11.19
C ASP A 141 -3.13 6.90 10.37
N GLY A 142 -3.10 7.01 9.03
CA GLY A 142 -3.44 5.96 8.10
C GLY A 142 -4.92 5.63 7.95
N ARG A 143 -5.79 6.22 8.72
CA ARG A 143 -7.24 6.03 8.53
C ARG A 143 -7.66 6.54 7.16
N THR A 144 -8.53 5.81 6.50
CA THR A 144 -9.24 6.32 5.35
C THR A 144 -10.14 7.49 5.75
N GLU A 145 -10.57 8.31 4.79
CA GLU A 145 -11.47 9.43 5.08
C GLU A 145 -12.81 8.93 5.67
N GLU A 146 -13.27 7.77 5.27
CA GLU A 146 -14.48 7.13 5.79
C GLU A 146 -14.31 6.72 7.26
N GLU A 147 -13.25 5.98 7.58
CA GLU A 147 -12.92 5.59 8.95
C GLU A 147 -12.71 6.79 9.87
N ALA A 148 -12.07 7.84 9.38
CA ALA A 148 -11.86 9.06 10.15
C ALA A 148 -13.18 9.78 10.44
N LYS A 149 -14.09 9.81 9.48
CA LYS A 149 -15.43 10.38 9.64
C LYS A 149 -16.26 9.61 10.65
N ASP A 150 -16.28 8.28 10.56
CA ASP A 150 -17.03 7.40 11.47
C ASP A 150 -16.50 7.50 12.89
N ALA A 151 -15.19 7.57 13.04
CA ALA A 151 -14.53 7.75 14.34
C ALA A 151 -14.58 9.20 14.86
N LYS A 152 -15.16 10.15 14.10
CA LYS A 152 -15.14 11.59 14.42
C LYS A 152 -13.71 12.08 14.74
N ALA A 153 -12.74 11.57 13.97
CA ALA A 153 -11.34 11.90 14.16
C ALA A 153 -11.08 13.38 13.88
N ALA A 154 -10.13 13.97 14.62
CA ALA A 154 -9.70 15.32 14.38
C ALA A 154 -9.15 15.51 12.94
N PRO A 155 -9.23 16.71 12.37
CA PRO A 155 -8.58 17.03 11.10
C PRO A 155 -7.09 16.66 11.16
N ASP A 156 -6.62 16.01 10.10
CA ASP A 156 -5.22 15.62 9.95
C ASP A 156 -4.57 16.51 8.89
N GLY A 157 -3.50 17.21 9.26
CA GLY A 157 -2.76 18.09 8.34
C GLY A 157 -1.98 17.36 7.25
N GLY A 158 -2.03 16.03 7.25
CA GLY A 158 -1.22 15.19 6.38
C GLY A 158 0.23 15.05 6.87
N PHE A 159 1.08 14.48 6.04
CA PHE A 159 2.48 14.26 6.38
C PHE A 159 3.39 14.42 5.16
N GLU A 160 4.64 14.70 5.42
CA GLU A 160 5.69 14.62 4.42
C GLU A 160 6.28 13.20 4.44
N PRO A 161 6.27 12.47 3.30
CA PRO A 161 6.77 11.10 3.28
C PRO A 161 8.30 11.07 3.33
N TRP A 162 8.85 10.13 4.06
CA TRP A 162 10.25 9.75 3.89
C TRP A 162 10.33 8.74 2.73
N LEU A 163 11.18 8.99 1.77
CA LEU A 163 11.34 8.15 0.57
C LEU A 163 12.82 7.82 0.43
N PHE A 164 13.22 6.72 0.99
CA PHE A 164 14.59 6.20 0.89
C PHE A 164 14.67 5.03 -0.05
#